data_aa9d31c1c7835fed6d95644b56476642
#
_entry.id   aa9d31c1c7835fed6d95644b56476642
#
_cell.length_a   1.000
_cell.length_b   1.000
_cell.length_c   1.000
_cell.angle_alpha   90.00
_cell.angle_beta   90.00
_cell.angle_gamma   90.00
#
_symmetry.space_group_name_H-M   'P 1'
#
loop_
_entity.id
_entity.type
_entity.pdbx_description
1 polymer ?
#
loop_
_entity_poly.entity_id
_entity_poly.type
_entity_poly.pdbx_seq_one_letter_code
_entity_poly.pdbx_strand_id
1 'polypeptide(L)'
;GAYAINAYYKHMVFRIAKIKEELESIRKRRERERLGRQRLGYPHTAIVGYASAGKTSLFNLLTGETKPIGPEYFTTLNPKHKLVELVDGFKTFLIDTVGFIWSVPPEIIEAFHATLEEVAYADVLLFVVDISEPTYVIRRKVQEGIRILYRIGSIGKPLLAIANKVDLVDGKELEEKLSIIEKTFHEDYPGFEGIIPFSALKRNGVYELVWKLANLLKDTGRSMS
;
A
#
# COMPACT_ATOMS: atom_id res chain seq x y z
N GLY A 1 -18.73 21.19 41.62
CA GLY A 1 -17.61 20.24 41.54
C GLY A 1 -18.03 18.84 41.07
N ALA A 2 -18.45 17.95 41.94
CA ALA A 2 -18.69 16.53 41.62
C ALA A 2 -19.79 16.27 40.58
N TYR A 3 -20.84 17.09 40.54
CA TYR A 3 -21.94 16.93 39.60
C TYR A 3 -21.53 17.26 38.15
N ALA A 4 -20.71 18.30 37.96
CA ALA A 4 -20.20 18.69 36.65
C ALA A 4 -19.23 17.64 36.08
N ILE A 5 -18.38 17.04 36.93
CA ILE A 5 -17.46 15.96 36.56
C ILE A 5 -18.25 14.72 36.14
N ASN A 6 -19.31 14.37 36.86
CA ASN A 6 -20.13 13.21 36.54
C ASN A 6 -20.92 13.39 35.24
N ALA A 7 -21.42 14.59 34.97
CA ALA A 7 -22.09 14.94 33.72
C ALA A 7 -21.10 14.88 32.52
N TYR A 8 -19.88 15.41 32.70
CA TYR A 8 -18.81 15.34 31.72
C TYR A 8 -18.41 13.89 31.40
N TYR A 9 -18.23 13.08 32.44
CA TYR A 9 -17.89 11.66 32.30
C TYR A 9 -18.97 10.90 31.50
N LYS A 10 -20.25 11.08 31.84
CA LYS A 10 -21.37 10.47 31.10
C LYS A 10 -21.40 10.90 29.64
N HIS A 11 -21.16 12.19 29.37
CA HIS A 11 -21.08 12.71 28.00
C HIS A 11 -19.93 12.07 27.20
N MET A 12 -18.75 11.93 27.81
CA MET A 12 -17.60 11.28 27.16
C MET A 12 -17.86 9.79 26.88
N VAL A 13 -18.44 9.06 27.82
CA VAL A 13 -18.81 7.64 27.64
C VAL A 13 -19.82 7.49 26.50
N PHE A 14 -20.83 8.35 26.44
CA PHE A 14 -21.79 8.34 25.35
C PHE A 14 -21.12 8.63 23.98
N ARG A 15 -20.21 9.60 23.94
CA ARG A 15 -19.48 9.97 22.72
C ARG A 15 -18.59 8.84 22.25
N ILE A 16 -17.90 8.15 23.17
CA ILE A 16 -17.08 6.96 22.86
C ILE A 16 -17.96 5.83 22.31
N ALA A 17 -19.12 5.58 22.91
CA ALA A 17 -20.05 4.54 22.44
C ALA A 17 -20.54 4.84 21.02
N LYS A 18 -20.91 6.09 20.73
CA LYS A 18 -21.34 6.52 19.40
C LYS A 18 -20.23 6.36 18.35
N ILE A 19 -18.98 6.76 18.68
CA ILE A 19 -17.84 6.59 17.78
C ILE A 19 -17.58 5.10 17.49
N LYS A 20 -17.70 4.24 18.50
CA LYS A 20 -17.55 2.78 18.32
C LYS A 20 -18.61 2.21 17.38
N GLU A 21 -19.86 2.64 17.52
CA GLU A 21 -20.96 2.23 16.65
C GLU A 21 -20.74 2.69 15.20
N GLU A 22 -20.31 3.93 15.00
CA GLU A 22 -19.94 4.47 13.68
C GLU A 22 -18.79 3.69 13.05
N LEU A 23 -17.75 3.36 13.80
CA LEU A 23 -16.62 2.54 13.33
C LEU A 23 -17.10 1.14 12.92
N GLU A 24 -17.96 0.51 13.70
CA GLU A 24 -18.49 -0.83 13.38
C GLU A 24 -19.36 -0.78 12.10
N SER A 25 -20.13 0.26 11.90
CA SER A 25 -20.92 0.45 10.68
C SER A 25 -20.04 0.61 9.43
N ILE A 26 -18.93 1.36 9.56
CA ILE A 26 -17.91 1.53 8.50
C ILE A 26 -17.24 0.20 8.18
N ARG A 27 -16.87 -0.60 9.20
CA ARG A 27 -16.27 -1.93 9.01
C ARG A 27 -17.21 -2.84 8.22
N LYS A 28 -18.47 -2.94 8.61
CA LYS A 28 -19.49 -3.76 7.92
C LYS A 28 -19.74 -3.31 6.47
N ARG A 29 -19.69 -1.99 6.22
CA ARG A 29 -19.81 -1.47 4.85
C ARG A 29 -18.62 -1.88 4.00
N ARG A 30 -17.39 -1.69 4.49
CA ARG A 30 -16.14 -2.08 3.80
C ARG A 30 -16.09 -3.57 3.50
N GLU A 31 -16.51 -4.40 4.45
CA GLU A 31 -16.60 -5.85 4.26
C GLU A 31 -17.57 -6.23 3.13
N ARG A 32 -18.76 -5.62 3.10
CA ARG A 32 -19.72 -5.84 2.00
C ARG A 32 -19.18 -5.40 0.64
N GLU A 33 -18.53 -4.25 0.56
CA GLU A 33 -17.88 -3.75 -0.66
C GLU A 33 -16.78 -4.70 -1.12
N ARG A 34 -15.96 -5.21 -0.21
CA ARG A 34 -14.90 -6.20 -0.49
C ARG A 34 -15.49 -7.51 -1.01
N LEU A 35 -16.50 -8.06 -0.34
CA LEU A 35 -17.20 -9.27 -0.81
C LEU A 35 -17.80 -9.07 -2.20
N GLY A 36 -18.33 -7.88 -2.48
CA GLY A 36 -18.80 -7.50 -3.82
C GLY A 36 -17.69 -7.58 -4.87
N ARG A 37 -16.50 -7.03 -4.57
CA ARG A 37 -15.33 -7.11 -5.47
C ARG A 37 -14.83 -8.54 -5.65
N GLN A 38 -14.76 -9.33 -4.59
CA GLN A 38 -14.33 -10.73 -4.64
C GLN A 38 -15.24 -11.60 -5.54
N ARG A 39 -16.56 -11.33 -5.55
CA ARG A 39 -17.51 -12.01 -6.42
C ARG A 39 -17.27 -11.76 -7.91
N LEU A 40 -16.58 -10.67 -8.25
CA LEU A 40 -16.21 -10.38 -9.63
C LEU A 40 -15.03 -11.24 -10.11
N GLY A 41 -14.37 -11.98 -9.22
CA GLY A 41 -13.30 -12.93 -9.56
C GLY A 41 -11.95 -12.31 -9.94
N TYR A 42 -11.84 -10.97 -10.02
CA TYR A 42 -10.57 -10.34 -10.35
C TYR A 42 -9.61 -10.35 -9.16
N PRO A 43 -8.30 -10.61 -9.41
CA PRO A 43 -7.29 -10.50 -8.37
C PRO A 43 -7.11 -9.05 -7.90
N HIS A 44 -6.55 -8.88 -6.72
CA HIS A 44 -6.34 -7.60 -6.06
C HIS A 44 -4.84 -7.31 -5.91
N THR A 45 -4.42 -6.12 -6.32
CA THR A 45 -3.04 -5.63 -6.21
C THR A 45 -3.00 -4.42 -5.29
N ALA A 46 -2.35 -4.49 -4.14
CA ALA A 46 -2.23 -3.38 -3.21
C ALA A 46 -0.89 -2.64 -3.38
N ILE A 47 -0.97 -1.31 -3.47
CA ILE A 47 0.19 -0.43 -3.48
C ILE A 47 0.50 -0.03 -2.04
N VAL A 48 1.67 -0.41 -1.54
CA VAL A 48 2.14 -0.15 -0.17
C VAL A 48 3.47 0.61 -0.19
N GLY A 49 3.87 1.15 0.94
CA GLY A 49 5.12 1.90 1.08
C GLY A 49 4.93 3.20 1.88
N TYR A 50 6.03 3.88 2.15
CA TYR A 50 6.01 5.09 2.99
C TYR A 50 5.29 6.27 2.33
N ALA A 51 4.90 7.24 3.19
CA ALA A 51 4.38 8.52 2.71
C ALA A 51 5.41 9.17 1.75
N SER A 52 4.93 9.86 0.74
CA SER A 52 5.73 10.55 -0.29
C SER A 52 6.61 9.64 -1.18
N ALA A 53 6.54 8.31 -1.08
CA ALA A 53 7.25 7.40 -1.98
C ALA A 53 6.69 7.40 -3.42
N GLY A 54 5.50 7.97 -3.64
CA GLY A 54 4.88 8.08 -4.96
C GLY A 54 3.80 7.04 -5.26
N LYS A 55 3.19 6.44 -4.23
CA LYS A 55 2.09 5.47 -4.38
C LYS A 55 0.92 6.00 -5.20
N THR A 56 0.42 7.17 -4.83
CA THR A 56 -0.68 7.83 -5.55
C THR A 56 -0.28 8.22 -6.97
N SER A 57 0.98 8.58 -7.20
CA SER A 57 1.50 8.84 -8.55
C SER A 57 1.49 7.58 -9.40
N LEU A 58 1.94 6.46 -8.83
CA LEU A 58 1.89 5.15 -9.47
C LEU A 58 0.44 4.74 -9.77
N PHE A 59 -0.45 4.88 -8.78
CA PHE A 59 -1.87 4.58 -8.94
C PHE A 59 -2.50 5.42 -10.07
N ASN A 60 -2.29 6.73 -10.07
CA ASN A 60 -2.81 7.63 -11.10
C ASN A 60 -2.29 7.24 -12.50
N LEU A 61 -1.01 6.91 -12.60
CA LEU A 61 -0.39 6.50 -13.85
C LEU A 61 -1.02 5.22 -14.43
N LEU A 62 -1.26 4.21 -13.59
CA LEU A 62 -1.82 2.93 -14.01
C LEU A 62 -3.34 2.98 -14.25
N THR A 63 -4.05 3.88 -13.57
CA THR A 63 -5.51 4.00 -13.67
C THR A 63 -5.97 5.05 -14.67
N GLY A 64 -5.06 5.91 -15.14
CA GLY A 64 -5.40 7.09 -15.95
C GLY A 64 -6.13 8.19 -15.18
N GLU A 65 -6.15 8.13 -13.82
CA GLU A 65 -6.78 9.16 -13.01
C GLU A 65 -5.84 10.33 -12.72
N THR A 66 -6.40 11.52 -12.57
CA THR A 66 -5.68 12.74 -12.17
C THR A 66 -6.09 13.13 -10.75
N LYS A 67 -5.50 12.48 -9.75
CA LYS A 67 -5.71 12.85 -8.34
C LYS A 67 -4.71 13.90 -7.91
N PRO A 68 -5.07 14.79 -6.97
CA PRO A 68 -4.11 15.69 -6.38
C PRO A 68 -2.94 14.91 -5.78
N ILE A 69 -1.73 15.24 -6.19
CA ILE A 69 -0.49 14.74 -5.62
C ILE A 69 0.06 15.88 -4.77
N GLY A 70 0.24 15.66 -3.49
CA GLY A 70 0.78 16.68 -2.58
C GLY A 70 1.85 16.09 -1.66
N PRO A 71 2.73 16.94 -1.10
CA PRO A 71 3.73 16.53 -0.12
C PRO A 71 3.10 16.24 1.26
N GLU A 72 1.80 16.42 1.41
CA GLU A 72 1.09 16.23 2.67
C GLU A 72 1.02 14.76 3.07
N TYR A 73 1.26 14.50 4.36
CA TYR A 73 0.99 13.20 4.96
C TYR A 73 -0.51 12.92 4.87
N PHE A 74 -0.89 11.67 4.53
CA PHE A 74 -2.31 11.24 4.45
C PHE A 74 -3.11 11.77 3.25
N THR A 75 -2.49 11.93 2.07
CA THR A 75 -3.23 12.22 0.83
C THR A 75 -4.31 11.16 0.51
N THR A 76 -4.14 9.94 1.02
CA THR A 76 -5.12 8.85 0.90
C THR A 76 -5.54 8.38 2.29
N LEU A 77 -6.70 8.85 2.79
CA LEU A 77 -7.28 8.40 4.07
C LEU A 77 -8.16 7.16 3.91
N ASN A 78 -8.79 6.98 2.76
CA ASN A 78 -9.58 5.81 2.43
C ASN A 78 -8.94 5.06 1.26
N PRO A 79 -8.79 3.72 1.34
CA PRO A 79 -8.32 2.93 0.22
C PRO A 79 -9.17 3.20 -1.03
N LYS A 80 -8.52 3.41 -2.16
CA LYS A 80 -9.20 3.60 -3.44
C LYS A 80 -8.98 2.37 -4.29
N HIS A 81 -10.06 1.89 -4.89
CA HIS A 81 -10.06 0.69 -5.71
C HIS A 81 -10.40 1.06 -7.15
N LYS A 82 -9.62 0.57 -8.10
CA LYS A 82 -9.89 0.75 -9.52
C LYS A 82 -9.57 -0.54 -10.26
N LEU A 83 -10.50 -1.02 -11.07
CA LEU A 83 -10.23 -2.10 -12.00
C LEU A 83 -9.36 -1.55 -13.13
N VAL A 84 -8.19 -2.14 -13.34
CA VAL A 84 -7.25 -1.78 -14.39
C VAL A 84 -7.02 -2.98 -15.29
N GLU A 85 -6.86 -2.71 -16.58
CA GLU A 85 -6.47 -3.71 -17.57
C GLU A 85 -4.95 -3.64 -17.76
N LEU A 86 -4.32 -4.79 -17.62
CA LEU A 86 -2.90 -5.01 -17.83
C LEU A 86 -2.67 -5.52 -19.28
N VAL A 87 -1.49 -6.08 -19.53
CA VAL A 87 -1.20 -6.72 -20.83
C VAL A 87 -2.13 -7.92 -21.07
N ASP A 88 -2.37 -8.23 -22.33
CA ASP A 88 -3.17 -9.38 -22.79
C ASP A 88 -4.62 -9.40 -22.26
N GLY A 89 -5.17 -8.22 -21.92
CA GLY A 89 -6.55 -8.12 -21.41
C GLY A 89 -6.72 -8.59 -19.97
N PHE A 90 -5.63 -8.94 -19.27
CA PHE A 90 -5.68 -9.35 -17.88
C PHE A 90 -6.07 -8.18 -16.98
N LYS A 91 -6.95 -8.41 -15.99
CA LYS A 91 -7.49 -7.33 -15.13
C LYS A 91 -7.19 -7.58 -13.66
N THR A 92 -6.94 -6.51 -12.93
CA THR A 92 -6.77 -6.53 -11.47
C THR A 92 -7.44 -5.32 -10.82
N PHE A 93 -7.93 -5.48 -9.60
CA PHE A 93 -8.28 -4.35 -8.76
C PHE A 93 -7.00 -3.76 -8.15
N LEU A 94 -6.60 -2.58 -8.63
CA LEU A 94 -5.51 -1.82 -8.04
C LEU A 94 -6.02 -1.03 -6.84
N ILE A 95 -5.30 -1.10 -5.71
CA ILE A 95 -5.69 -0.51 -4.43
C ILE A 95 -4.61 0.48 -4.00
N ASP A 96 -4.96 1.78 -3.95
CA ASP A 96 -4.10 2.81 -3.35
C ASP A 96 -4.32 2.82 -1.84
N THR A 97 -3.28 2.56 -1.07
CA THR A 97 -3.36 2.47 0.39
C THR A 97 -2.76 3.69 1.08
N VAL A 98 -3.09 3.86 2.36
CA VAL A 98 -2.45 4.86 3.22
C VAL A 98 -0.94 4.59 3.31
N GLY A 99 -0.13 5.66 3.21
CA GLY A 99 1.32 5.55 3.35
C GLY A 99 1.75 5.15 4.76
N PHE A 100 2.75 4.29 4.86
CA PHE A 100 3.41 4.03 6.12
C PHE A 100 4.07 5.32 6.64
N ILE A 101 4.10 5.48 7.95
CA ILE A 101 4.69 6.63 8.63
C ILE A 101 5.72 6.11 9.64
N TRP A 102 6.74 6.92 9.89
CA TRP A 102 7.72 6.63 10.94
C TRP A 102 7.09 6.69 12.33
N SER A 103 7.48 5.74 13.18
CA SER A 103 7.16 5.78 14.62
C SER A 103 5.68 6.01 14.93
N VAL A 104 4.79 5.30 14.20
CA VAL A 104 3.36 5.38 14.48
C VAL A 104 3.09 4.78 15.85
N PRO A 105 2.48 5.53 16.78
CA PRO A 105 2.04 4.98 18.05
C PRO A 105 1.12 3.77 17.85
N PRO A 106 1.16 2.76 18.74
CA PRO A 106 0.31 1.56 18.62
C PRO A 106 -1.17 1.87 18.43
N GLU A 107 -1.67 2.92 19.08
CA GLU A 107 -3.06 3.38 19.01
C GLU A 107 -3.45 3.87 17.60
N ILE A 108 -2.50 4.48 16.89
CA ILE A 108 -2.71 4.95 15.52
C ILE A 108 -2.62 3.76 14.55
N ILE A 109 -1.77 2.76 14.83
CA ILE A 109 -1.72 1.51 14.04
C ILE A 109 -3.10 0.84 14.07
N GLU A 110 -3.79 0.81 15.22
CA GLU A 110 -5.12 0.24 15.34
C GLU A 110 -6.16 1.00 14.49
N ALA A 111 -6.08 2.32 14.42
CA ALA A 111 -6.91 3.13 13.52
C ALA A 111 -6.57 2.88 12.04
N PHE A 112 -5.31 2.59 11.71
CA PHE A 112 -4.88 2.20 10.35
C PHE A 112 -5.21 0.76 10.00
N HIS A 113 -5.45 -0.12 10.98
CA HIS A 113 -5.82 -1.52 10.71
C HIS A 113 -6.95 -1.63 9.69
N ALA A 114 -7.95 -0.77 9.79
CA ALA A 114 -9.07 -0.77 8.85
C ALA A 114 -8.69 -0.42 7.39
N THR A 115 -7.60 0.31 7.17
CA THR A 115 -7.08 0.62 5.83
C THR A 115 -6.03 -0.38 5.37
N LEU A 116 -5.30 -0.98 6.32
CA LEU A 116 -4.31 -2.02 6.07
C LEU A 116 -4.96 -3.41 5.87
N GLU A 117 -6.21 -3.60 6.30
CA GLU A 117 -6.99 -4.82 5.99
C GLU A 117 -7.03 -5.11 4.48
N GLU A 118 -7.16 -4.08 3.64
CA GLU A 118 -7.16 -4.26 2.19
C GLU A 118 -5.83 -4.84 1.68
N VAL A 119 -4.70 -4.52 2.32
CA VAL A 119 -3.38 -5.11 2.02
C VAL A 119 -3.35 -6.59 2.40
N ALA A 120 -3.97 -6.95 3.54
CA ALA A 120 -4.07 -8.33 3.98
C ALA A 120 -4.90 -9.22 3.04
N TYR A 121 -5.81 -8.63 2.27
CA TYR A 121 -6.64 -9.35 1.29
C TYR A 121 -6.11 -9.29 -0.15
N ALA A 122 -5.09 -8.48 -0.43
CA ALA A 122 -4.49 -8.41 -1.76
C ALA A 122 -3.80 -9.73 -2.14
N ASP A 123 -3.78 -10.03 -3.42
CA ASP A 123 -3.12 -11.22 -3.98
C ASP A 123 -1.64 -10.91 -4.28
N VAL A 124 -1.33 -9.68 -4.69
CA VAL A 124 0.03 -9.20 -4.97
C VAL A 124 0.24 -7.84 -4.32
N LEU A 125 1.47 -7.58 -3.87
CA LEU A 125 1.90 -6.31 -3.28
C LEU A 125 2.88 -5.57 -4.20
N LEU A 126 2.66 -4.26 -4.39
CA LEU A 126 3.61 -3.34 -5.00
C LEU A 126 4.18 -2.45 -3.90
N PHE A 127 5.42 -2.71 -3.48
CA PHE A 127 6.08 -1.94 -2.43
C PHE A 127 6.88 -0.79 -3.03
N VAL A 128 6.36 0.44 -2.91
CA VAL A 128 6.98 1.63 -3.49
C VAL A 128 8.02 2.21 -2.55
N VAL A 129 9.25 2.36 -3.06
CA VAL A 129 10.41 2.93 -2.37
C VAL A 129 10.84 4.21 -3.08
N ASP A 130 11.06 5.28 -2.33
CA ASP A 130 11.68 6.50 -2.84
C ASP A 130 13.20 6.30 -2.92
N ILE A 131 13.74 6.07 -4.14
CA ILE A 131 15.15 5.81 -4.31
C ILE A 131 16.03 7.07 -4.23
N SER A 132 15.42 8.26 -4.25
CA SER A 132 16.15 9.53 -4.12
C SER A 132 16.64 9.81 -2.68
N GLU A 133 16.12 9.06 -1.70
CA GLU A 133 16.54 9.20 -0.31
C GLU A 133 17.93 8.60 -0.04
N PRO A 134 18.61 9.01 1.05
CA PRO A 134 19.87 8.40 1.46
C PRO A 134 19.73 6.89 1.70
N THR A 135 20.75 6.13 1.35
CA THR A 135 20.77 4.65 1.39
C THR A 135 20.36 4.08 2.76
N TYR A 136 20.83 4.68 3.87
CA TYR A 136 20.49 4.23 5.21
C TYR A 136 19.00 4.45 5.54
N VAL A 137 18.39 5.51 4.99
CA VAL A 137 16.95 5.79 5.13
C VAL A 137 16.14 4.76 4.36
N ILE A 138 16.54 4.49 3.11
CA ILE A 138 15.92 3.48 2.25
C ILE A 138 15.90 2.13 2.95
N ARG A 139 17.08 1.64 3.38
CA ARG A 139 17.20 0.35 4.08
C ARG A 139 16.30 0.27 5.30
N ARG A 140 16.30 1.29 6.14
CA ARG A 140 15.46 1.33 7.33
C ARG A 140 13.97 1.35 7.00
N LYS A 141 13.55 2.13 5.99
CA LYS A 141 12.15 2.16 5.53
C LYS A 141 11.69 0.81 4.98
N VAL A 142 12.52 0.13 4.21
CA VAL A 142 12.22 -1.20 3.69
C VAL A 142 12.04 -2.18 4.85
N GLN A 143 12.98 -2.23 5.80
CA GLN A 143 12.90 -3.13 6.96
C GLN A 143 11.67 -2.87 7.83
N GLU A 144 11.38 -1.61 8.16
CA GLU A 144 10.19 -1.27 8.95
C GLU A 144 8.90 -1.56 8.17
N GLY A 145 8.88 -1.30 6.87
CA GLY A 145 7.74 -1.64 6.01
C GLY A 145 7.46 -3.15 5.97
N ILE A 146 8.50 -3.97 5.88
CA ILE A 146 8.39 -5.44 5.98
C ILE A 146 7.81 -5.84 7.35
N ARG A 147 8.28 -5.23 8.45
CA ARG A 147 7.72 -5.48 9.79
C ARG A 147 6.23 -5.12 9.88
N ILE A 148 5.80 -4.04 9.21
CA ILE A 148 4.38 -3.68 9.14
C ILE A 148 3.60 -4.76 8.39
N LEU A 149 4.12 -5.25 7.24
CA LEU A 149 3.50 -6.34 6.48
C LEU A 149 3.36 -7.63 7.32
N TYR A 150 4.35 -7.95 8.15
CA TYR A 150 4.25 -9.05 9.12
C TYR A 150 3.09 -8.85 10.10
N ARG A 151 2.99 -7.66 10.71
CA ARG A 151 1.97 -7.36 11.72
C ARG A 151 0.54 -7.43 11.18
N ILE A 152 0.34 -7.10 9.91
CA ILE A 152 -0.99 -7.16 9.27
C ILE A 152 -1.28 -8.50 8.59
N GLY A 153 -0.40 -9.49 8.75
CA GLY A 153 -0.60 -10.83 8.20
C GLY A 153 -0.45 -10.91 6.68
N SER A 154 0.34 -10.02 6.07
CA SER A 154 0.57 -9.98 4.61
C SER A 154 1.91 -10.57 4.19
N ILE A 155 2.59 -11.28 5.08
CA ILE A 155 3.87 -11.94 4.80
C ILE A 155 3.68 -13.11 3.84
N GLY A 156 4.68 -13.33 2.96
CA GLY A 156 4.70 -14.44 2.01
C GLY A 156 3.82 -14.23 0.77
N LYS A 157 3.13 -13.11 0.66
CA LYS A 157 2.44 -12.73 -0.59
C LYS A 157 3.47 -12.34 -1.66
N PRO A 158 3.23 -12.64 -2.94
CA PRO A 158 4.08 -12.13 -4.02
C PRO A 158 4.23 -10.61 -3.92
N LEU A 159 5.48 -10.12 -3.89
CA LEU A 159 5.80 -8.70 -3.72
C LEU A 159 6.81 -8.25 -4.78
N LEU A 160 6.45 -7.20 -5.53
CA LEU A 160 7.38 -6.44 -6.37
C LEU A 160 7.77 -5.14 -5.66
N ALA A 161 9.08 -4.89 -5.53
CA ALA A 161 9.60 -3.60 -5.11
C ALA A 161 9.65 -2.63 -6.30
N ILE A 162 9.08 -1.45 -6.12
CA ILE A 162 9.07 -0.39 -7.13
C ILE A 162 10.01 0.72 -6.65
N ALA A 163 11.24 0.74 -7.19
CA ALA A 163 12.23 1.76 -6.90
C ALA A 163 11.88 3.04 -7.66
N ASN A 164 11.00 3.86 -7.08
CA ASN A 164 10.46 5.05 -7.73
C ASN A 164 11.41 6.25 -7.61
N LYS A 165 11.29 7.19 -8.54
CA LYS A 165 12.06 8.43 -8.68
C LYS A 165 13.51 8.19 -9.15
N VAL A 166 13.72 7.17 -9.98
CA VAL A 166 15.05 6.91 -10.59
C VAL A 166 15.56 8.07 -11.44
N ASP A 167 14.70 8.96 -11.88
CA ASP A 167 15.04 10.19 -12.60
C ASP A 167 15.79 11.22 -11.74
N LEU A 168 15.90 11.01 -10.44
CA LEU A 168 16.57 11.87 -9.46
C LEU A 168 17.92 11.29 -8.96
N VAL A 169 18.36 10.15 -9.50
CA VAL A 169 19.55 9.43 -9.01
C VAL A 169 20.48 9.08 -10.16
N ASP A 170 21.79 9.27 -9.97
CA ASP A 170 22.81 8.96 -10.97
C ASP A 170 23.07 7.45 -11.11
N GLY A 171 23.58 7.03 -12.28
CA GLY A 171 23.70 5.62 -12.65
C GLY A 171 24.39 4.70 -11.63
N LYS A 172 25.57 5.07 -11.10
CA LYS A 172 26.27 4.25 -10.08
C LYS A 172 25.54 4.20 -8.74
N GLU A 173 25.04 5.35 -8.30
CA GLU A 173 24.26 5.44 -7.05
C GLU A 173 22.96 4.65 -7.18
N LEU A 174 22.34 4.65 -8.35
CA LEU A 174 21.15 3.86 -8.64
C LEU A 174 21.42 2.37 -8.47
N GLU A 175 22.48 1.84 -9.08
CA GLU A 175 22.84 0.43 -8.99
C GLU A 175 23.11 -0.02 -7.55
N GLU A 176 23.85 0.78 -6.77
CA GLU A 176 24.12 0.51 -5.36
C GLU A 176 22.82 0.46 -4.53
N LYS A 177 21.93 1.44 -4.72
CA LYS A 177 20.65 1.52 -4.00
C LYS A 177 19.71 0.38 -4.37
N LEU A 178 19.63 0.03 -5.65
CA LEU A 178 18.85 -1.12 -6.11
C LEU A 178 19.34 -2.42 -5.46
N SER A 179 20.65 -2.66 -5.47
CA SER A 179 21.26 -3.84 -4.84
C SER A 179 20.95 -3.93 -3.34
N ILE A 180 20.96 -2.81 -2.64
CA ILE A 180 20.64 -2.77 -1.20
C ILE A 180 19.17 -3.09 -0.94
N ILE A 181 18.25 -2.54 -1.75
CA ILE A 181 16.82 -2.82 -1.63
C ILE A 181 16.57 -4.31 -1.91
N GLU A 182 17.11 -4.82 -3.00
CA GLU A 182 16.96 -6.21 -3.42
C GLU A 182 17.48 -7.18 -2.35
N LYS A 183 18.68 -6.95 -1.86
CA LYS A 183 19.26 -7.74 -0.77
C LYS A 183 18.39 -7.71 0.48
N THR A 184 17.91 -6.53 0.90
CA THR A 184 17.08 -6.40 2.10
C THR A 184 15.76 -7.18 1.97
N PHE A 185 15.11 -7.14 0.79
CA PHE A 185 13.90 -7.92 0.58
C PHE A 185 14.17 -9.43 0.51
N HIS A 186 15.25 -9.86 -0.14
CA HIS A 186 15.62 -11.28 -0.17
C HIS A 186 15.90 -11.85 1.21
N GLU A 187 16.53 -11.07 2.10
CA GLU A 187 16.84 -11.49 3.46
C GLU A 187 15.61 -11.52 4.37
N ASP A 188 14.71 -10.54 4.23
CA ASP A 188 13.68 -10.26 5.23
C ASP A 188 12.24 -10.59 4.77
N TYR A 189 12.01 -10.87 3.46
CA TYR A 189 10.65 -11.08 2.94
C TYR A 189 10.55 -12.31 2.00
N PRO A 190 9.89 -13.42 2.43
CA PRO A 190 9.86 -14.68 1.69
C PRO A 190 8.97 -14.71 0.44
N GLY A 191 8.31 -13.65 0.06
CA GLY A 191 7.48 -13.55 -1.16
C GLY A 191 8.03 -12.52 -2.15
N PHE A 192 9.34 -12.19 -2.05
CA PHE A 192 9.94 -11.19 -2.92
C PHE A 192 10.17 -11.72 -4.34
N GLU A 193 9.60 -11.02 -5.34
CA GLU A 193 9.60 -11.41 -6.75
C GLU A 193 10.49 -10.51 -7.64
N GLY A 194 11.17 -9.55 -7.01
CA GLY A 194 12.14 -8.70 -7.68
C GLY A 194 11.86 -7.21 -7.56
N ILE A 195 12.76 -6.42 -8.13
CA ILE A 195 12.73 -4.97 -8.09
C ILE A 195 12.57 -4.39 -9.50
N ILE A 196 11.83 -3.28 -9.61
CA ILE A 196 11.63 -2.55 -10.85
C ILE A 196 12.10 -1.11 -10.66
N PRO A 197 13.13 -0.67 -11.39
CA PRO A 197 13.49 0.73 -11.49
C PRO A 197 12.35 1.51 -12.16
N PHE A 198 11.88 2.58 -11.51
CA PHE A 198 10.65 3.24 -11.93
C PHE A 198 10.73 4.77 -11.78
N SER A 199 10.09 5.49 -12.69
CA SER A 199 9.78 6.90 -12.51
C SER A 199 8.32 7.15 -12.91
N ALA A 200 7.48 7.42 -11.93
CA ALA A 200 6.09 7.81 -12.18
C ALA A 200 6.01 9.12 -13.00
N LEU A 201 6.94 10.05 -12.76
CA LEU A 201 7.00 11.34 -13.44
C LEU A 201 7.40 11.19 -14.92
N LYS A 202 8.44 10.40 -15.20
CA LYS A 202 8.98 10.17 -16.55
C LYS A 202 8.33 8.99 -17.27
N ARG A 203 7.46 8.25 -16.61
CA ARG A 203 6.81 7.01 -17.08
C ARG A 203 7.79 5.90 -17.47
N ASN A 204 8.97 5.88 -16.83
CA ASN A 204 9.94 4.82 -17.02
C ASN A 204 9.54 3.57 -16.22
N GLY A 205 9.78 2.38 -16.76
CA GLY A 205 9.50 1.10 -16.09
C GLY A 205 8.02 0.64 -16.14
N VAL A 206 7.12 1.42 -16.76
CA VAL A 206 5.67 1.09 -16.79
C VAL A 206 5.40 -0.23 -17.47
N TYR A 207 5.98 -0.45 -18.65
CA TYR A 207 5.77 -1.70 -19.41
C TYR A 207 6.27 -2.92 -18.62
N GLU A 208 7.47 -2.82 -18.04
CA GLU A 208 8.05 -3.90 -17.23
C GLU A 208 7.19 -4.22 -16.02
N LEU A 209 6.69 -3.19 -15.32
CA LEU A 209 5.80 -3.34 -14.18
C LEU A 209 4.51 -4.07 -14.58
N VAL A 210 3.84 -3.59 -15.61
CA VAL A 210 2.55 -4.16 -16.06
C VAL A 210 2.72 -5.60 -16.51
N TRP A 211 3.82 -5.92 -17.22
CA TRP A 211 4.13 -7.27 -17.67
C TRP A 211 4.45 -8.22 -16.51
N LYS A 212 5.35 -7.83 -15.58
CA LYS A 212 5.68 -8.64 -14.40
C LYS A 212 4.46 -8.86 -13.51
N LEU A 213 3.67 -7.80 -13.28
CA LEU A 213 2.46 -7.90 -12.48
C LEU A 213 1.44 -8.86 -13.09
N ALA A 214 1.21 -8.79 -14.41
CA ALA A 214 0.30 -9.70 -15.09
C ALA A 214 0.74 -11.17 -14.95
N ASN A 215 2.03 -11.45 -15.07
CA ASN A 215 2.56 -12.80 -14.91
C ASN A 215 2.38 -13.31 -13.46
N LEU A 216 2.74 -12.52 -12.46
CA LEU A 216 2.53 -12.89 -11.05
C LEU A 216 1.06 -13.19 -10.74
N LEU A 217 0.15 -12.38 -11.28
CA LEU A 217 -1.27 -12.58 -11.06
C LEU A 217 -1.82 -13.84 -11.75
N LYS A 218 -1.27 -14.23 -12.92
CA LYS A 218 -1.60 -15.50 -13.58
C LYS A 218 -1.22 -16.69 -12.69
N ASP A 219 -0.07 -16.63 -12.02
CA ASP A 219 0.43 -17.70 -11.15
C ASP A 219 -0.38 -17.84 -9.85
N THR A 220 -1.10 -16.82 -9.42
CA THR A 220 -1.97 -16.90 -8.23
C THR A 220 -3.24 -17.75 -8.44
N GLY A 221 -3.46 -18.28 -9.64
CA GLY A 221 -4.56 -19.21 -9.95
C GLY A 221 -5.95 -18.56 -10.02
N ARG A 222 -6.06 -17.26 -9.90
CA ARG A 222 -7.28 -16.49 -10.15
C ARG A 222 -7.33 -16.03 -11.60
N SER A 223 -7.20 -16.97 -12.55
CA SER A 223 -7.46 -16.68 -13.95
C SER A 223 -8.96 -16.65 -14.20
N MET A 224 -9.43 -15.64 -14.93
CA MET A 224 -10.81 -15.61 -15.41
C MET A 224 -11.11 -16.85 -16.25
N SER A 225 -12.01 -17.68 -15.79
CA SER A 225 -12.77 -18.60 -16.64
C SER A 225 -13.92 -17.83 -17.28
#